data_45f8ff022fe8155d81b807f7218b0deb
#
_entry.id   45f8ff022fe8155d81b807f7218b0deb
#
_cell.length_a   1.000
_cell.length_b   1.000
_cell.length_c   1.000
_cell.angle_alpha   90.00
_cell.angle_beta   90.00
_cell.angle_gamma   90.00
#
_symmetry.space_group_name_H-M   'P 1'
#
loop_
_entity.id
_entity.type
_entity.pdbx_description
1 polymer ?
#
loop_
_entity_poly.entity_id
_entity_poly.type
_entity_poly.pdbx_seq_one_letter_code
_entity_poly.pdbx_strand_id
1 'polypeptide(L)'
;MKRIILVLIMYPYVIFAQVSANQYFENVYSKYQNVEDMQAKISLNIKGLKQTGTLLYKFPDKFIINLDSNNQVFVSDGELLTVYVPSLATSFRQQLTKGKTGGGFMNVLGTEYSVSYTNSPNLESLDESGGGGAPKSFIKLTFSRRLYKGAATIDSFMVAFTESGSIRRIIAYPTGGGREIVIDFLSTKFNVGIPDNRFKYDPPKTSNKIDNFLYDVKKA
;
A
#
# COMPACT_ATOMS: atom_id res chain seq x y z
N MET A 1 -43.07 7.28 -60.88
CA MET A 1 -41.96 6.59 -60.15
C MET A 1 -41.49 7.49 -59.03
N LYS A 2 -41.85 7.22 -57.76
CA LYS A 2 -41.40 7.99 -56.58
C LYS A 2 -40.09 7.41 -56.07
N ARG A 3 -39.00 8.18 -56.13
CA ARG A 3 -37.69 7.80 -55.60
C ARG A 3 -37.72 8.09 -54.08
N ILE A 4 -37.66 7.03 -53.26
CA ILE A 4 -37.45 7.10 -51.80
C ILE A 4 -35.95 7.28 -51.58
N ILE A 5 -35.52 8.46 -51.06
CA ILE A 5 -34.14 8.69 -50.64
C ILE A 5 -34.07 8.22 -49.19
N LEU A 6 -33.38 7.11 -48.96
CA LEU A 6 -33.07 6.61 -47.60
C LEU A 6 -31.89 7.40 -47.04
N VAL A 7 -32.15 8.35 -46.17
CA VAL A 7 -31.09 9.10 -45.44
C VAL A 7 -30.66 8.21 -44.28
N LEU A 8 -29.48 7.61 -44.41
CA LEU A 8 -28.83 6.84 -43.35
C LEU A 8 -28.20 7.82 -42.37
N ILE A 9 -28.88 8.07 -41.22
CA ILE A 9 -28.35 8.92 -40.15
C ILE A 9 -27.30 8.09 -39.40
N MET A 10 -26.01 8.29 -39.74
CA MET A 10 -24.90 7.78 -38.96
C MET A 10 -24.80 8.59 -37.65
N TYR A 11 -25.32 8.05 -36.56
CA TYR A 11 -25.02 8.57 -35.23
C TYR A 11 -23.55 8.28 -34.89
N PRO A 12 -22.73 9.31 -34.58
CA PRO A 12 -21.39 9.06 -34.11
C PRO A 12 -21.50 8.47 -32.68
N TYR A 13 -21.24 7.19 -32.57
CA TYR A 13 -21.03 6.57 -31.25
C TYR A 13 -19.77 7.17 -30.69
N VAL A 14 -19.88 8.12 -29.75
CA VAL A 14 -18.76 8.60 -28.95
C VAL A 14 -18.40 7.46 -28.00
N ILE A 15 -17.42 6.65 -28.40
CA ILE A 15 -16.83 5.62 -27.54
C ILE A 15 -15.98 6.40 -26.53
N PHE A 16 -16.51 6.58 -25.32
CA PHE A 16 -15.70 7.02 -24.19
C PHE A 16 -14.70 5.90 -23.90
N ALA A 17 -13.45 6.10 -24.31
CA ALA A 17 -12.39 5.18 -23.97
C ALA A 17 -12.24 5.17 -22.44
N GLN A 18 -12.61 4.05 -21.83
CA GLN A 18 -12.51 3.85 -20.39
C GLN A 18 -11.03 3.75 -20.03
N VAL A 19 -10.57 4.55 -19.06
CA VAL A 19 -9.18 4.53 -18.59
C VAL A 19 -8.84 3.14 -18.07
N SER A 20 -7.78 2.52 -18.56
CA SER A 20 -7.35 1.21 -18.07
C SER A 20 -6.81 1.30 -16.64
N ALA A 21 -6.84 0.17 -15.90
CA ALA A 21 -6.29 0.12 -14.55
C ALA A 21 -4.79 0.51 -14.50
N ASN A 22 -4.01 0.09 -15.51
CA ASN A 22 -2.61 0.51 -15.64
C ASN A 22 -2.48 2.03 -15.79
N GLN A 23 -3.25 2.63 -16.67
CA GLN A 23 -3.19 4.08 -16.92
C GLN A 23 -3.66 4.87 -15.69
N TYR A 24 -4.69 4.39 -14.99
CA TYR A 24 -5.11 4.99 -13.72
C TYR A 24 -3.99 4.92 -12.68
N PHE A 25 -3.36 3.74 -12.53
CA PHE A 25 -2.25 3.57 -11.59
C PHE A 25 -1.06 4.45 -11.93
N GLU A 26 -0.66 4.55 -13.20
CA GLU A 26 0.44 5.44 -13.62
C GLU A 26 0.14 6.91 -13.31
N ASN A 27 -1.11 7.36 -13.51
CA ASN A 27 -1.53 8.71 -13.14
C ASN A 27 -1.45 8.96 -11.63
N VAL A 28 -1.79 7.97 -10.81
CA VAL A 28 -1.62 8.05 -9.35
C VAL A 28 -0.15 8.02 -8.99
N TYR A 29 0.63 7.07 -9.55
CA TYR A 29 2.05 6.92 -9.28
C TYR A 29 2.84 8.19 -9.56
N SER A 30 2.55 8.88 -10.67
CA SER A 30 3.21 10.15 -11.01
C SER A 30 3.05 11.23 -9.95
N LYS A 31 1.91 11.25 -9.23
CA LYS A 31 1.70 12.19 -8.10
C LYS A 31 2.61 11.85 -6.92
N TYR A 32 2.85 10.55 -6.67
CA TYR A 32 3.72 10.12 -5.57
C TYR A 32 5.21 10.30 -5.86
N GLN A 33 5.63 10.44 -7.11
CA GLN A 33 7.04 10.71 -7.48
C GLN A 33 7.58 12.03 -6.90
N ASN A 34 6.70 13.01 -6.63
CA ASN A 34 7.06 14.30 -6.06
C ASN A 34 6.85 14.36 -4.54
N VAL A 35 6.55 13.22 -3.89
CA VAL A 35 6.38 13.14 -2.45
C VAL A 35 7.70 12.73 -1.82
N GLU A 36 8.26 13.60 -0.99
CA GLU A 36 9.49 13.35 -0.26
C GLU A 36 9.22 12.57 1.04
N ASP A 37 8.15 12.94 1.74
CA ASP A 37 7.75 12.30 2.99
C ASP A 37 6.22 12.34 3.21
N MET A 38 5.76 11.54 4.15
CA MET A 38 4.36 11.41 4.50
C MET A 38 4.20 11.14 5.99
N GLN A 39 3.24 11.82 6.61
CA GLN A 39 2.73 11.50 7.94
C GLN A 39 1.28 11.07 7.84
N ALA A 40 0.93 9.93 8.45
CA ALA A 40 -0.43 9.45 8.47
C ALA A 40 -0.85 8.94 9.85
N LYS A 41 -2.13 9.14 10.18
CA LYS A 41 -2.82 8.33 11.19
C LYS A 41 -3.34 7.08 10.49
N ILE A 42 -3.06 5.91 11.07
CA ILE A 42 -3.45 4.63 10.49
C ILE A 42 -4.27 3.80 11.47
N SER A 43 -5.06 2.89 10.91
CA SER A 43 -5.64 1.77 11.63
C SER A 43 -5.14 0.48 10.97
N LEU A 44 -4.48 -0.35 11.75
CA LEU A 44 -3.97 -1.65 11.34
C LEU A 44 -4.88 -2.75 11.90
N ASN A 45 -5.36 -3.63 11.03
CA ASN A 45 -6.12 -4.81 11.45
C ASN A 45 -5.40 -6.07 10.97
N ILE A 46 -4.96 -6.90 11.91
CA ILE A 46 -4.33 -8.19 11.64
C ILE A 46 -5.14 -9.25 12.39
N LYS A 47 -5.70 -10.20 11.66
CA LYS A 47 -6.48 -11.32 12.25
C LYS A 47 -7.65 -10.86 13.14
N GLY A 48 -8.29 -9.73 12.81
CA GLY A 48 -9.38 -9.17 13.61
C GLY A 48 -8.94 -8.28 14.78
N LEU A 49 -7.64 -8.22 15.10
CA LEU A 49 -7.08 -7.30 16.09
C LEU A 49 -6.83 -5.95 15.44
N LYS A 50 -7.69 -4.99 15.76
CA LYS A 50 -7.61 -3.62 15.25
C LYS A 50 -6.83 -2.73 16.21
N GLN A 51 -5.83 -2.03 15.68
CA GLN A 51 -5.00 -1.09 16.43
C GLN A 51 -4.87 0.20 15.64
N THR A 52 -4.76 1.32 16.34
CA THR A 52 -4.44 2.61 15.71
C THR A 52 -2.97 2.95 15.92
N GLY A 53 -2.45 3.85 15.08
CA GLY A 53 -1.08 4.29 15.20
C GLY A 53 -0.76 5.47 14.31
N THR A 54 0.50 5.86 14.35
CA THR A 54 1.06 6.91 13.50
C THR A 54 2.13 6.29 12.61
N LEU A 55 2.02 6.54 11.30
CA LEU A 55 3.03 6.25 10.31
C LEU A 55 3.74 7.54 9.93
N LEU A 56 5.08 7.54 10.01
CA LEU A 56 5.94 8.47 9.30
C LEU A 56 6.64 7.67 8.20
N TYR A 57 6.64 8.20 7.00
CA TYR A 57 7.30 7.58 5.85
C TYR A 57 8.13 8.62 5.12
N LYS A 58 9.37 8.28 4.78
CA LYS A 58 10.23 9.10 3.94
C LYS A 58 10.73 8.25 2.78
N PHE A 59 10.40 8.72 1.59
CA PHE A 59 10.74 8.00 0.38
C PHE A 59 12.27 7.89 0.20
N PRO A 60 12.77 6.78 -0.36
CA PRO A 60 11.96 5.66 -0.87
C PRO A 60 11.63 4.57 0.16
N ASP A 61 12.32 4.44 1.30
CA ASP A 61 12.39 3.20 2.08
C ASP A 61 12.48 3.37 3.61
N LYS A 62 12.43 4.62 4.11
CA LYS A 62 12.44 4.88 5.56
C LYS A 62 11.01 4.99 6.08
N PHE A 63 10.72 4.29 7.17
CA PHE A 63 9.45 4.44 7.85
C PHE A 63 9.56 4.19 9.35
N ILE A 64 8.62 4.74 10.10
CA ILE A 64 8.33 4.36 11.48
C ILE A 64 6.83 4.29 11.69
N ILE A 65 6.37 3.18 12.27
CA ILE A 65 5.00 2.99 12.72
C ILE A 65 5.02 2.82 14.22
N ASN A 66 4.34 3.68 14.94
CA ASN A 66 4.10 3.56 16.37
C ASN A 66 2.64 3.18 16.58
N LEU A 67 2.38 2.01 17.21
CA LEU A 67 1.03 1.58 17.54
C LEU A 67 0.65 2.10 18.93
N ASP A 68 -0.56 2.69 19.03
CA ASP A 68 -0.99 3.42 20.23
C ASP A 68 -1.31 2.49 21.41
N SER A 69 -1.87 1.28 21.13
CA SER A 69 -2.43 0.42 22.17
C SER A 69 -1.39 -0.39 22.95
N ASN A 70 -0.27 -0.73 22.33
CA ASN A 70 0.73 -1.65 22.90
C ASN A 70 2.16 -1.14 22.77
N ASN A 71 2.33 0.11 22.32
CA ASN A 71 3.64 0.76 22.12
C ASN A 71 4.61 -0.06 21.24
N GLN A 72 4.08 -0.91 20.36
CA GLN A 72 4.92 -1.59 19.37
C GLN A 72 5.45 -0.58 18.37
N VAL A 73 6.72 -0.76 17.99
CA VAL A 73 7.40 0.10 17.03
C VAL A 73 7.92 -0.74 15.88
N PHE A 74 7.59 -0.32 14.66
CA PHE A 74 8.18 -0.84 13.43
C PHE A 74 8.97 0.29 12.82
N VAL A 75 10.25 0.11 12.58
CA VAL A 75 11.08 1.16 11.99
C VAL A 75 12.03 0.59 10.96
N SER A 76 12.15 1.29 9.83
CA SER A 76 13.19 1.06 8.84
C SER A 76 13.93 2.36 8.59
N ASP A 77 15.26 2.31 8.60
CA ASP A 77 16.11 3.41 8.16
C ASP A 77 16.57 3.28 6.69
N GLY A 78 16.03 2.25 5.98
CA GLY A 78 16.39 1.88 4.62
C GLY A 78 17.42 0.74 4.55
N GLU A 79 18.13 0.45 5.63
CA GLU A 79 19.13 -0.63 5.71
C GLU A 79 18.74 -1.71 6.72
N LEU A 80 18.13 -1.32 7.82
CA LEU A 80 17.73 -2.19 8.91
C LEU A 80 16.25 -2.01 9.22
N LEU A 81 15.49 -3.11 9.20
CA LEU A 81 14.16 -3.17 9.77
C LEU A 81 14.26 -3.61 11.22
N THR A 82 13.70 -2.83 12.14
CA THR A 82 13.58 -3.18 13.54
C THR A 82 12.11 -3.20 13.95
N VAL A 83 11.68 -4.29 14.59
CA VAL A 83 10.34 -4.41 15.18
C VAL A 83 10.52 -4.62 16.69
N TYR A 84 10.11 -3.65 17.48
CA TYR A 84 10.13 -3.77 18.94
C TYR A 84 8.76 -4.14 19.49
N VAL A 85 8.71 -5.21 20.26
CA VAL A 85 7.49 -5.74 20.93
C VAL A 85 7.67 -5.62 22.43
N PRO A 86 7.12 -4.57 23.08
CA PRO A 86 7.31 -4.31 24.51
C PRO A 86 6.83 -5.46 25.40
N SER A 87 5.71 -6.09 25.07
CA SER A 87 5.15 -7.22 25.86
C SER A 87 6.05 -8.44 25.92
N LEU A 88 6.97 -8.59 24.96
CA LEU A 88 7.99 -9.64 24.92
C LEU A 88 9.36 -9.15 25.37
N ALA A 89 9.49 -7.86 25.68
CA ALA A 89 10.79 -7.20 25.88
C ALA A 89 11.81 -7.57 24.79
N THR A 90 11.35 -7.67 23.53
CA THR A 90 12.16 -8.23 22.42
C THR A 90 12.14 -7.31 21.22
N SER A 91 13.31 -7.12 20.60
CA SER A 91 13.49 -6.47 19.31
C SER A 91 13.90 -7.50 18.25
N PHE A 92 13.13 -7.53 17.17
CA PHE A 92 13.42 -8.33 15.98
C PHE A 92 14.08 -7.42 14.95
N ARG A 93 15.22 -7.83 14.42
CA ARG A 93 15.99 -7.02 13.47
C ARG A 93 16.25 -7.80 12.20
N GLN A 94 16.09 -7.14 11.07
CA GLN A 94 16.34 -7.70 9.76
C GLN A 94 17.18 -6.75 8.92
N GLN A 95 18.36 -7.18 8.52
CA GLN A 95 19.14 -6.45 7.52
C GLN A 95 18.40 -6.50 6.17
N LEU A 96 18.13 -5.35 5.59
CA LEU A 96 17.49 -5.24 4.30
C LEU A 96 18.52 -5.33 3.16
N THR A 97 18.19 -6.04 2.10
CA THR A 97 19.07 -6.15 0.93
C THR A 97 18.96 -4.87 0.10
N LYS A 98 20.06 -4.14 -0.04
CA LYS A 98 20.13 -2.94 -0.90
C LYS A 98 19.70 -3.30 -2.34
N GLY A 99 18.85 -2.46 -2.91
CA GLY A 99 18.40 -2.57 -4.30
C GLY A 99 17.13 -3.36 -4.55
N LYS A 100 16.59 -4.10 -3.57
CA LYS A 100 15.28 -4.76 -3.72
C LYS A 100 14.09 -3.88 -3.30
N THR A 101 14.34 -2.83 -2.55
CA THR A 101 13.32 -1.87 -2.08
C THR A 101 13.43 -0.50 -2.75
N GLY A 102 14.31 -0.35 -3.75
CA GLY A 102 14.50 0.92 -4.46
C GLY A 102 13.21 1.42 -5.11
N GLY A 103 12.74 2.60 -4.66
CA GLY A 103 11.55 3.25 -5.22
C GLY A 103 10.28 3.16 -4.37
N GLY A 104 10.34 2.55 -3.17
CA GLY A 104 9.22 2.51 -2.23
C GLY A 104 8.06 1.61 -2.66
N PHE A 105 7.00 1.58 -1.84
CA PHE A 105 5.85 0.70 -2.02
C PHE A 105 5.18 0.84 -3.39
N MET A 106 4.97 2.06 -3.87
CA MET A 106 4.32 2.31 -5.17
C MET A 106 5.15 1.76 -6.35
N ASN A 107 6.47 1.87 -6.28
CA ASN A 107 7.36 1.30 -7.30
C ASN A 107 7.30 -0.24 -7.29
N VAL A 108 7.30 -0.87 -6.11
CA VAL A 108 7.16 -2.32 -5.97
C VAL A 108 5.84 -2.78 -6.59
N LEU A 109 4.72 -2.07 -6.33
CA LEU A 109 3.43 -2.37 -6.95
C LEU A 109 3.51 -2.31 -8.49
N GLY A 110 4.13 -1.29 -9.04
CA GLY A 110 4.24 -1.12 -10.51
C GLY A 110 5.15 -2.15 -11.18
N THR A 111 6.25 -2.55 -10.53
CA THR A 111 7.26 -3.41 -11.13
C THR A 111 7.01 -4.90 -10.92
N GLU A 112 6.57 -5.30 -9.72
CA GLU A 112 6.43 -6.72 -9.35
C GLU A 112 5.01 -7.27 -9.53
N TYR A 113 4.01 -6.39 -9.63
CA TYR A 113 2.61 -6.78 -9.70
C TYR A 113 1.96 -6.35 -11.02
N SER A 114 1.01 -7.13 -11.50
CA SER A 114 0.06 -6.72 -12.52
C SER A 114 -1.13 -6.02 -11.85
N VAL A 115 -1.68 -5.00 -12.49
CA VAL A 115 -2.78 -4.23 -11.94
C VAL A 115 -4.07 -4.45 -12.73
N SER A 116 -5.19 -4.56 -12.03
CA SER A 116 -6.55 -4.58 -12.58
C SER A 116 -7.48 -3.77 -11.68
N TYR A 117 -8.63 -3.36 -12.19
CA TYR A 117 -9.70 -2.90 -11.31
C TYR A 117 -10.22 -4.06 -10.47
N THR A 118 -10.52 -3.83 -9.18
CA THR A 118 -11.03 -4.90 -8.32
C THR A 118 -12.38 -5.40 -8.82
N ASN A 119 -13.33 -4.51 -9.06
CA ASN A 119 -14.64 -4.84 -9.61
C ASN A 119 -14.94 -4.04 -10.88
N SER A 120 -14.74 -2.73 -10.83
CA SER A 120 -15.06 -1.83 -11.94
C SER A 120 -14.16 -0.58 -11.92
N PRO A 121 -14.07 0.15 -13.04
CA PRO A 121 -13.38 1.45 -13.10
C PRO A 121 -14.17 2.61 -12.47
N ASN A 122 -15.35 2.32 -11.93
CA ASN A 122 -16.20 3.33 -11.30
C ASN A 122 -15.87 3.49 -9.82
N LEU A 123 -16.34 4.58 -9.23
CA LEU A 123 -16.24 4.79 -7.79
C LEU A 123 -17.05 3.74 -7.03
N GLU A 124 -16.45 3.17 -6.01
CA GLU A 124 -17.02 2.14 -5.14
C GLU A 124 -17.03 2.59 -3.68
N SER A 125 -17.87 1.95 -2.85
CA SER A 125 -17.79 2.11 -1.40
C SER A 125 -16.55 1.40 -0.85
N LEU A 126 -16.02 1.88 0.27
CA LEU A 126 -14.82 1.28 0.88
C LEU A 126 -15.09 -0.16 1.34
N ASP A 127 -16.24 -0.41 1.97
CA ASP A 127 -16.65 -1.73 2.47
C ASP A 127 -17.77 -2.30 1.60
N GLU A 128 -17.65 -3.57 1.22
CA GLU A 128 -18.65 -4.27 0.38
C GLU A 128 -19.94 -4.59 1.15
N SER A 129 -19.85 -4.72 2.48
CA SER A 129 -20.96 -5.06 3.37
C SER A 129 -21.84 -3.86 3.77
N GLY A 130 -21.51 -2.66 3.33
CA GLY A 130 -22.34 -1.48 3.54
C GLY A 130 -23.61 -1.58 2.70
N GLY A 131 -24.73 -1.98 3.31
CA GLY A 131 -26.03 -1.97 2.63
C GLY A 131 -26.22 -0.67 1.87
N GLY A 132 -26.80 -0.72 0.70
CA GLY A 132 -27.00 0.23 -0.42
C GLY A 132 -26.94 1.76 -0.24
N GLY A 133 -26.34 2.27 0.83
CA GLY A 133 -26.24 3.70 1.15
C GLY A 133 -24.83 4.23 1.46
N ALA A 134 -23.79 3.39 1.46
CA ALA A 134 -22.44 3.88 1.71
C ALA A 134 -21.92 4.72 0.52
N PRO A 135 -21.28 5.89 0.75
CA PRO A 135 -20.80 6.75 -0.32
C PRO A 135 -19.78 6.01 -1.19
N LYS A 136 -19.96 6.06 -2.51
CA LYS A 136 -19.04 5.53 -3.50
C LYS A 136 -18.01 6.62 -3.82
N SER A 137 -16.83 6.53 -3.22
CA SER A 137 -15.81 7.58 -3.30
C SER A 137 -14.40 7.04 -3.57
N PHE A 138 -14.27 5.76 -3.93
CA PHE A 138 -12.96 5.12 -4.06
C PHE A 138 -12.84 4.31 -5.34
N ILE A 139 -11.71 4.45 -6.02
CA ILE A 139 -11.28 3.53 -7.07
C ILE A 139 -10.46 2.43 -6.40
N LYS A 140 -10.84 1.18 -6.64
CA LYS A 140 -10.17 0.01 -6.07
C LYS A 140 -9.36 -0.70 -7.15
N LEU A 141 -8.07 -0.88 -6.89
CA LEU A 141 -7.16 -1.65 -7.74
C LEU A 141 -6.70 -2.92 -7.02
N THR A 142 -6.67 -4.01 -7.76
CA THR A 142 -6.06 -5.27 -7.34
C THR A 142 -4.71 -5.41 -8.03
N PHE A 143 -3.68 -5.66 -7.22
CA PHE A 143 -2.31 -5.91 -7.64
C PHE A 143 -2.00 -7.39 -7.41
N SER A 144 -1.78 -8.15 -8.49
CA SER A 144 -1.48 -9.57 -8.43
C SER A 144 -0.03 -9.82 -8.85
N ARG A 145 0.70 -10.62 -8.11
CA ARG A 145 2.12 -10.87 -8.34
C ARG A 145 2.37 -11.47 -9.73
N ARG A 146 3.32 -10.89 -10.48
CA ARG A 146 3.61 -11.32 -11.87
C ARG A 146 4.39 -12.64 -11.95
N LEU A 147 5.28 -12.91 -11.00
CA LEU A 147 6.15 -14.08 -11.02
C LEU A 147 6.35 -14.66 -9.62
N TYR A 148 6.14 -15.96 -9.47
CA TYR A 148 6.48 -16.72 -8.25
C TYR A 148 7.99 -16.99 -8.17
N LYS A 149 8.83 -15.96 -8.17
CA LYS A 149 10.27 -16.11 -7.97
C LYS A 149 10.63 -15.75 -6.53
N GLY A 150 11.00 -16.78 -5.73
CA GLY A 150 11.45 -16.62 -4.35
C GLY A 150 10.31 -16.68 -3.31
N ALA A 151 10.70 -16.68 -2.03
CA ALA A 151 9.79 -16.68 -0.88
C ALA A 151 9.16 -15.29 -0.71
N ALA A 152 8.12 -14.99 -1.50
CA ALA A 152 7.33 -13.81 -1.26
C ALA A 152 6.39 -14.06 -0.09
N THR A 153 6.22 -13.03 0.73
CA THR A 153 5.29 -13.05 1.85
C THR A 153 3.88 -12.58 1.48
N ILE A 154 3.73 -11.88 0.34
CA ILE A 154 2.45 -11.32 -0.12
C ILE A 154 2.19 -11.72 -1.58
N ASP A 155 1.02 -12.32 -1.83
CA ASP A 155 0.59 -12.73 -3.18
C ASP A 155 -0.10 -11.60 -3.94
N SER A 156 -0.92 -10.83 -3.23
CA SER A 156 -1.66 -9.72 -3.85
C SER A 156 -1.97 -8.62 -2.86
N PHE A 157 -2.29 -7.44 -3.43
CA PHE A 157 -2.81 -6.31 -2.68
C PHE A 157 -4.12 -5.84 -3.30
N MET A 158 -5.05 -5.36 -2.48
CA MET A 158 -6.09 -4.46 -2.91
C MET A 158 -5.79 -3.07 -2.35
N VAL A 159 -5.81 -2.05 -3.20
CA VAL A 159 -5.58 -0.67 -2.80
C VAL A 159 -6.78 0.19 -3.21
N ALA A 160 -7.39 0.86 -2.23
CA ALA A 160 -8.45 1.83 -2.47
C ALA A 160 -7.86 3.24 -2.47
N PHE A 161 -8.10 3.96 -3.55
CA PHE A 161 -7.68 5.35 -3.74
C PHE A 161 -8.90 6.26 -3.67
N THR A 162 -8.73 7.44 -3.06
CA THR A 162 -9.71 8.53 -3.16
C THR A 162 -9.72 9.09 -4.58
N GLU A 163 -10.70 9.91 -4.93
CA GLU A 163 -10.75 10.63 -6.21
C GLU A 163 -9.49 11.48 -6.46
N SER A 164 -8.89 12.03 -5.41
CA SER A 164 -7.63 12.77 -5.51
C SER A 164 -6.40 11.89 -5.76
N GLY A 165 -6.55 10.55 -5.69
CA GLY A 165 -5.47 9.59 -5.84
C GLY A 165 -4.72 9.28 -4.54
N SER A 166 -5.18 9.75 -3.38
CA SER A 166 -4.59 9.40 -2.10
C SER A 166 -4.98 7.99 -1.68
N ILE A 167 -4.04 7.22 -1.12
CA ILE A 167 -4.34 5.89 -0.59
C ILE A 167 -5.25 6.04 0.64
N ARG A 168 -6.35 5.31 0.64
CA ARG A 168 -7.30 5.24 1.77
C ARG A 168 -7.22 3.91 2.50
N ARG A 169 -7.04 2.80 1.76
CA ARG A 169 -6.92 1.44 2.33
C ARG A 169 -5.96 0.60 1.51
N ILE A 170 -5.18 -0.21 2.20
CA ILE A 170 -4.39 -1.30 1.62
C ILE A 170 -4.86 -2.59 2.30
N ILE A 171 -5.21 -3.60 1.52
CA ILE A 171 -5.38 -4.97 2.01
C ILE A 171 -4.28 -5.81 1.39
N ALA A 172 -3.44 -6.43 2.22
CA ALA A 172 -2.42 -7.37 1.78
C ALA A 172 -2.88 -8.80 2.04
N TYR A 173 -2.74 -9.66 1.03
CA TYR A 173 -3.09 -11.07 1.07
C TYR A 173 -1.80 -11.90 1.11
N PRO A 174 -1.45 -12.46 2.29
CA PRO A 174 -0.23 -13.24 2.46
C PRO A 174 -0.26 -14.53 1.65
N THR A 175 0.93 -14.97 1.22
CA THR A 175 1.15 -16.26 0.56
C THR A 175 0.70 -17.43 1.45
N GLY A 176 0.16 -18.48 0.84
CA GLY A 176 -0.24 -19.69 1.58
C GLY A 176 -1.58 -19.57 2.32
N GLY A 177 -2.44 -18.61 1.97
CA GLY A 177 -3.78 -18.49 2.56
C GLY A 177 -3.79 -17.89 3.96
N GLY A 178 -2.75 -17.15 4.32
CA GLY A 178 -2.73 -16.34 5.55
C GLY A 178 -3.88 -15.35 5.60
N ARG A 179 -4.28 -14.96 6.83
CA ARG A 179 -5.31 -13.92 7.01
C ARG A 179 -4.82 -12.58 6.47
N GLU A 180 -5.72 -11.85 5.85
CA GLU A 180 -5.47 -10.50 5.33
C GLU A 180 -4.95 -9.54 6.40
N ILE A 181 -4.13 -8.60 5.94
CA ILE A 181 -3.64 -7.47 6.73
C ILE A 181 -4.28 -6.21 6.13
N VAL A 182 -5.09 -5.51 6.92
CA VAL A 182 -5.79 -4.30 6.47
C VAL A 182 -5.14 -3.08 7.11
N ILE A 183 -4.75 -2.12 6.30
CA ILE A 183 -4.23 -0.81 6.73
C ILE A 183 -5.15 0.27 6.19
N ASP A 184 -5.82 0.98 7.08
CA ASP A 184 -6.60 2.18 6.76
C ASP A 184 -5.79 3.43 7.04
N PHE A 185 -5.73 4.34 6.07
CA PHE A 185 -5.18 5.67 6.22
C PHE A 185 -6.31 6.62 6.64
N LEU A 186 -6.36 6.97 7.93
CA LEU A 186 -7.41 7.79 8.50
C LEU A 186 -7.22 9.28 8.17
N SER A 187 -5.97 9.72 8.14
CA SER A 187 -5.55 11.03 7.65
C SER A 187 -4.15 10.96 7.12
N THR A 188 -3.83 11.74 6.09
CA THR A 188 -2.50 11.77 5.46
C THR A 188 -2.09 13.20 5.18
N LYS A 189 -0.83 13.52 5.47
CA LYS A 189 -0.18 14.78 5.13
C LYS A 189 1.11 14.44 4.38
N PHE A 190 1.34 15.12 3.27
CA PHE A 190 2.53 14.93 2.45
C PHE A 190 3.49 16.12 2.60
N ASN A 191 4.79 15.86 2.39
CA ASN A 191 5.85 16.86 2.34
C ASN A 191 5.87 17.74 3.60
N VAL A 192 5.82 17.10 4.78
CA VAL A 192 5.82 17.79 6.09
C VAL A 192 7.22 18.06 6.61
N GLY A 193 8.27 17.65 5.89
CA GLY A 193 9.67 17.90 6.21
C GLY A 193 10.20 17.01 7.34
N ILE A 194 9.98 15.67 7.26
CA ILE A 194 10.41 14.75 8.31
C ILE A 194 11.93 14.60 8.27
N PRO A 195 12.64 14.95 9.37
CA PRO A 195 14.10 14.83 9.42
C PRO A 195 14.54 13.37 9.57
N ASP A 196 15.70 13.02 9.01
CA ASP A 196 16.22 11.64 8.95
C ASP A 196 16.44 10.99 10.31
N ASN A 197 16.75 11.78 11.35
CA ASN A 197 16.95 11.27 12.69
C ASN A 197 15.67 10.65 13.32
N ARG A 198 14.48 10.94 12.75
CA ARG A 198 13.21 10.33 13.18
C ARG A 198 13.14 8.84 12.87
N PHE A 199 13.94 8.36 11.93
CA PHE A 199 13.94 6.95 11.51
C PHE A 199 15.05 6.13 12.17
N LYS A 200 15.79 6.74 13.13
CA LYS A 200 16.71 6.03 14.00
C LYS A 200 15.98 5.60 15.26
N TYR A 201 16.07 4.32 15.58
CA TYR A 201 15.40 3.77 16.76
C TYR A 201 16.33 2.79 17.48
N ASP A 202 16.58 3.08 18.76
CA ASP A 202 17.32 2.20 19.65
C ASP A 202 16.34 1.57 20.64
N PRO A 203 16.06 0.24 20.54
CA PRO A 203 15.26 -0.45 21.54
C PRO A 203 15.89 -0.36 22.93
N PRO A 204 15.09 -0.52 24.01
CA PRO A 204 15.64 -0.53 25.38
C PRO A 204 16.81 -1.51 25.50
N LYS A 205 17.87 -1.10 26.20
CA LYS A 205 19.09 -1.91 26.36
C LYS A 205 18.84 -3.28 27.00
N THR A 206 17.76 -3.41 27.76
CA THR A 206 17.31 -4.64 28.42
C THR A 206 16.51 -5.56 27.50
N SER A 207 16.21 -5.14 26.28
CA SER A 207 15.45 -5.97 25.34
C SER A 207 16.31 -7.08 24.77
N ASN A 208 15.72 -8.28 24.64
CA ASN A 208 16.28 -9.37 23.85
C ASN A 208 16.39 -8.95 22.38
N LYS A 209 17.40 -9.46 21.67
CA LYS A 209 17.61 -9.18 20.25
C LYS A 209 17.56 -10.47 19.45
N ILE A 210 16.72 -10.49 18.41
CA ILE A 210 16.60 -11.58 17.46
C ILE A 210 16.92 -11.00 16.08
N ASP A 211 18.04 -11.42 15.52
CA ASP A 211 18.50 -10.97 14.20
C ASP A 211 18.04 -11.92 13.10
N ASN A 212 17.85 -11.38 11.89
CA ASN A 212 17.50 -12.13 10.67
C ASN A 212 16.20 -12.95 10.82
N PHE A 213 15.18 -12.35 11.40
CA PHE A 213 13.92 -13.04 11.74
C PHE A 213 13.03 -13.36 10.53
N LEU A 214 13.24 -12.70 9.39
CA LEU A 214 12.48 -12.94 8.16
C LEU A 214 13.20 -13.87 7.20
N TYR A 215 14.53 -13.73 7.09
CA TYR A 215 15.37 -14.54 6.21
C TYR A 215 16.85 -14.38 6.60
N ASP A 216 17.64 -15.42 6.29
CA ASP A 216 19.08 -15.36 6.50
C ASP A 216 19.74 -14.45 5.47
N VAL A 217 20.50 -13.50 5.92
CA VAL A 217 21.36 -12.69 5.05
C VAL A 217 22.62 -13.52 4.76
N LYS A 218 22.73 -14.10 3.56
CA LYS A 218 23.99 -14.71 3.12
C LYS A 218 25.05 -13.61 3.13
N LYS A 219 26.07 -13.78 3.95
CA LYS A 219 27.26 -12.92 3.88
C LYS A 219 27.84 -13.05 2.46
N ALA A 220 27.83 -11.93 1.73
CA ALA A 220 28.49 -11.83 0.44
C ALA A 220 30.00 -11.90 0.62
#